data_4c3133138c62e5d1b20450a6a1a38cf0
#
_entry.id   4c3133138c62e5d1b20450a6a1a38cf0
#
_cell.length_a   1.000
_cell.length_b   1.000
_cell.length_c   1.000
_cell.angle_alpha   90.00
_cell.angle_beta   90.00
_cell.angle_gamma   90.00
#
_symmetry.space_group_name_H-M   'P 1'
#
loop_
_entity.id
_entity.type
_entity.pdbx_description
1 polymer ?
#
loop_
_entity_poly.entity_id
_entity_poly.type
_entity_poly.pdbx_seq_one_letter_code
_entity_poly.pdbx_strand_id
1 'polypeptide(L)'
;LEANRVTLTWEECDVVQLCSQVVASVSFSRQSSENQFLFTTSFESFRMVTDVQRMQQVMINLLSNANKFTKCGKITLDFSVNEEMQMAVFSVTDTGCGIPKEKQGLVFERFEKLNEYAQGTGLGLSICKLIVHKWKGSIWIDPDYTGGARFVFSHPLNLNIEKE
;
A
#
# COMPACT_ATOMS: atom_id res chain seq x y z
N LEU A 1 -4.53 16.49 9.62
CA LEU A 1 -3.78 16.45 8.39
C LEU A 1 -4.67 16.74 7.20
N GLU A 2 -4.27 17.62 6.36
CA GLU A 2 -5.10 18.09 5.26
C GLU A 2 -4.49 17.69 3.92
N ALA A 3 -5.38 17.44 2.95
CA ALA A 3 -4.96 16.97 1.64
C ALA A 3 -4.02 17.96 0.94
N ASN A 4 -4.28 19.25 1.08
CA ASN A 4 -3.47 20.24 0.38
C ASN A 4 -2.10 20.44 1.03
N ARG A 5 -1.85 19.77 2.15
CA ARG A 5 -0.54 19.83 2.79
C ARG A 5 0.38 18.70 2.37
N VAL A 6 -0.14 17.75 1.61
CA VAL A 6 0.69 16.66 1.10
C VAL A 6 1.42 17.18 -0.14
N THR A 7 2.74 17.30 -0.02
CA THR A 7 3.58 17.68 -1.15
C THR A 7 4.53 16.53 -1.44
N LEU A 8 4.91 16.41 -2.71
CA LEU A 8 5.77 15.31 -3.15
C LEU A 8 7.14 15.83 -3.53
N THR A 9 8.16 15.08 -3.13
CA THR A 9 9.54 15.34 -3.52
C THR A 9 9.99 14.19 -4.40
N TRP A 10 10.13 14.46 -5.69
CA TRP A 10 10.40 13.42 -6.68
C TRP A 10 11.88 13.06 -6.72
N GLU A 11 12.17 11.76 -6.72
CA GLU A 11 13.53 11.26 -6.90
C GLU A 11 13.49 9.89 -7.55
N GLU A 12 14.58 9.57 -8.22
CA GLU A 12 14.69 8.26 -8.85
C GLU A 12 15.13 7.23 -7.82
N CYS A 13 14.55 6.04 -7.89
CA CYS A 13 14.92 4.96 -6.98
C CYS A 13 14.72 3.62 -7.64
N ASP A 14 15.33 2.58 -7.05
CA ASP A 14 15.06 1.20 -7.41
C ASP A 14 13.90 0.74 -6.52
N VAL A 15 12.71 0.67 -7.10
CA VAL A 15 11.51 0.39 -6.31
C VAL A 15 11.49 -1.06 -5.81
N VAL A 16 12.16 -1.97 -6.50
CA VAL A 16 12.25 -3.36 -6.04
C VAL A 16 13.04 -3.41 -4.74
N GLN A 17 14.17 -2.70 -4.70
CA GLN A 17 14.96 -2.63 -3.48
C GLN A 17 14.16 -1.96 -2.36
N LEU A 18 13.44 -0.90 -2.69
CA LEU A 18 12.63 -0.19 -1.71
C LEU A 18 11.57 -1.11 -1.10
N CYS A 19 10.85 -1.85 -1.94
CA CYS A 19 9.84 -2.79 -1.46
C CYS A 19 10.45 -3.85 -0.53
N SER A 20 11.59 -4.39 -0.94
CA SER A 20 12.27 -5.42 -0.16
C SER A 20 12.68 -4.89 1.20
N GLN A 21 13.20 -3.67 1.23
CA GLN A 21 13.62 -3.04 2.49
C GLN A 21 12.43 -2.76 3.40
N VAL A 22 11.32 -2.31 2.82
CA VAL A 22 10.12 -2.01 3.62
C VAL A 22 9.58 -3.29 4.24
N VAL A 23 9.48 -4.37 3.46
CA VAL A 23 8.95 -5.63 3.99
C VAL A 23 9.86 -6.15 5.10
N ALA A 24 11.18 -6.09 4.90
CA ALA A 24 12.12 -6.54 5.92
C ALA A 24 11.97 -5.71 7.19
N SER A 25 11.82 -4.40 7.05
CA SER A 25 11.68 -3.51 8.19
C SER A 25 10.40 -3.77 8.97
N VAL A 26 9.29 -3.95 8.26
CA VAL A 26 8.02 -4.24 8.91
C VAL A 26 8.07 -5.61 9.59
N SER A 27 8.64 -6.59 8.91
CA SER A 27 8.77 -7.93 9.48
C SER A 27 9.57 -7.89 10.78
N PHE A 28 10.67 -7.14 10.79
CA PHE A 28 11.49 -7.02 11.98
C PHE A 28 10.74 -6.32 13.11
N SER A 29 10.07 -5.22 12.81
CA SER A 29 9.38 -4.45 13.84
C SER A 29 8.13 -5.19 14.37
N ARG A 30 7.65 -6.19 13.65
CA ARG A 30 6.48 -6.99 14.04
C ARG A 30 6.85 -8.44 14.35
N GLN A 31 8.08 -8.68 14.81
CA GLN A 31 8.53 -10.06 14.99
C GLN A 31 7.77 -10.79 16.10
N SER A 32 7.04 -10.08 16.94
CA SER A 32 6.18 -10.73 17.92
C SER A 32 4.87 -11.22 17.29
N SER A 33 4.59 -10.79 16.07
CA SER A 33 3.42 -11.25 15.33
C SER A 33 3.68 -12.65 14.79
N GLU A 34 2.60 -13.43 14.65
CA GLU A 34 2.71 -14.77 14.08
C GLU A 34 2.50 -14.77 12.57
N ASN A 35 2.41 -13.59 11.97
CA ASN A 35 2.23 -13.46 10.54
C ASN A 35 3.58 -13.48 9.82
N GLN A 36 3.58 -14.06 8.63
CA GLN A 36 4.73 -14.10 7.77
C GLN A 36 4.61 -12.99 6.74
N PHE A 37 5.68 -12.19 6.60
CA PHE A 37 5.71 -11.09 5.63
C PHE A 37 6.57 -11.50 4.45
N LEU A 38 6.03 -11.31 3.25
CA LEU A 38 6.68 -11.74 2.01
C LEU A 38 6.66 -10.61 0.98
N PHE A 39 7.67 -10.64 0.11
CA PHE A 39 7.71 -9.73 -1.04
C PHE A 39 7.88 -10.56 -2.30
N THR A 40 7.04 -10.30 -3.30
CA THR A 40 7.10 -11.02 -4.58
C THR A 40 7.14 -10.03 -5.73
N THR A 41 7.93 -10.36 -6.75
CA THR A 41 7.97 -9.60 -7.99
C THR A 41 8.71 -10.43 -9.03
N SER A 42 8.48 -10.11 -10.30
CA SER A 42 9.22 -10.75 -11.38
C SER A 42 10.46 -9.96 -11.79
N PHE A 43 10.71 -8.82 -11.15
CA PHE A 43 11.83 -7.95 -11.51
C PHE A 43 12.97 -8.11 -10.51
N GLU A 44 14.21 -8.10 -11.01
CA GLU A 44 15.37 -8.03 -10.14
C GLU A 44 15.61 -6.60 -9.67
N SER A 45 15.28 -5.63 -10.53
CA SER A 45 15.36 -4.23 -10.17
C SER A 45 14.43 -3.48 -11.11
N PHE A 46 13.98 -2.31 -10.66
CA PHE A 46 13.12 -1.48 -11.49
C PHE A 46 13.26 -0.04 -11.03
N ARG A 47 13.77 0.79 -11.91
CA ARG A 47 13.99 2.19 -11.56
C ARG A 47 12.78 3.02 -11.97
N MET A 48 12.35 3.90 -11.07
CA MET A 48 11.24 4.80 -11.36
C MET A 48 11.40 6.06 -10.51
N VAL A 49 10.64 7.08 -10.85
CA VAL A 49 10.65 8.34 -10.12
C VAL A 49 9.42 8.38 -9.21
N THR A 50 9.64 8.63 -7.95
CA THR A 50 8.57 8.72 -6.96
C THR A 50 9.04 9.57 -5.79
N ASP A 51 8.16 9.80 -4.85
CA ASP A 51 8.52 10.34 -3.54
C ASP A 51 8.75 9.15 -2.62
N VAL A 52 10.02 8.87 -2.34
CA VAL A 52 10.40 7.65 -1.62
C VAL A 52 9.77 7.60 -0.23
N GLN A 53 9.77 8.71 0.49
CA GLN A 53 9.18 8.72 1.84
C GLN A 53 7.68 8.46 1.82
N ARG A 54 6.98 9.06 0.86
CA ARG A 54 5.54 8.85 0.77
C ARG A 54 5.20 7.45 0.30
N MET A 55 6.01 6.91 -0.62
CA MET A 55 5.83 5.54 -1.06
C MET A 55 6.00 4.58 0.12
N GLN A 56 7.04 4.78 0.93
CA GLN A 56 7.24 3.97 2.12
C GLN A 56 6.05 4.09 3.07
N GLN A 57 5.54 5.30 3.25
CA GLN A 57 4.41 5.52 4.14
C GLN A 57 3.19 4.73 3.71
N VAL A 58 2.89 4.74 2.42
CA VAL A 58 1.75 3.99 1.90
C VAL A 58 1.95 2.49 2.14
N MET A 59 3.13 1.98 1.78
CA MET A 59 3.42 0.56 1.96
C MET A 59 3.32 0.13 3.42
N ILE A 60 3.93 0.90 4.31
CA ILE A 60 3.93 0.56 5.73
C ILE A 60 2.52 0.59 6.30
N ASN A 61 1.73 1.58 5.91
CA ASN A 61 0.36 1.67 6.39
C ASN A 61 -0.47 0.46 5.95
N LEU A 62 -0.31 0.06 4.68
CA LEU A 62 -1.05 -1.10 4.19
C LEU A 62 -0.59 -2.40 4.83
N LEU A 63 0.72 -2.56 5.00
CA LEU A 63 1.26 -3.76 5.65
C LEU A 63 0.84 -3.83 7.13
N SER A 64 0.88 -2.70 7.82
CA SER A 64 0.47 -2.67 9.23
C SER A 64 -1.02 -2.94 9.37
N ASN A 65 -1.81 -2.41 8.45
CA ASN A 65 -3.25 -2.67 8.46
C ASN A 65 -3.53 -4.15 8.25
N ALA A 66 -2.84 -4.77 7.29
CA ALA A 66 -2.99 -6.20 7.04
C ALA A 66 -2.62 -7.01 8.27
N ASN A 67 -1.57 -6.59 8.99
CA ASN A 67 -1.16 -7.29 10.19
C ASN A 67 -2.21 -7.25 11.28
N LYS A 68 -2.95 -6.14 11.38
CA LYS A 68 -4.01 -6.04 12.39
C LYS A 68 -5.13 -7.03 12.15
N PHE A 69 -5.42 -7.33 10.89
CA PHE A 69 -6.57 -8.15 10.53
C PHE A 69 -6.20 -9.58 10.15
N THR A 70 -4.94 -9.98 10.37
CA THR A 70 -4.47 -11.32 10.12
C THR A 70 -3.86 -11.87 11.42
N LYS A 71 -4.34 -13.00 11.89
CA LYS A 71 -3.84 -13.54 13.16
C LYS A 71 -2.59 -14.39 12.98
N CYS A 72 -2.66 -15.37 12.12
CA CYS A 72 -1.57 -16.31 11.90
C CYS A 72 -1.63 -16.71 10.45
N GLY A 73 -1.01 -15.90 9.61
CA GLY A 73 -1.12 -16.12 8.18
C GLY A 73 -0.01 -15.44 7.42
N LYS A 74 -0.33 -15.02 6.21
CA LYS A 74 0.66 -14.44 5.31
C LYS A 74 0.21 -13.07 4.83
N ILE A 75 1.18 -12.18 4.73
CA ILE A 75 0.97 -10.83 4.22
C ILE A 75 2.02 -10.63 3.14
N THR A 76 1.57 -10.41 1.92
CA THR A 76 2.46 -10.34 0.76
C THR A 76 2.35 -8.98 0.08
N LEU A 77 3.50 -8.32 -0.07
CA LEU A 77 3.62 -7.14 -0.92
C LEU A 77 4.10 -7.63 -2.28
N ASP A 78 3.39 -7.25 -3.33
CA ASP A 78 3.75 -7.63 -4.69
C ASP A 78 3.93 -6.37 -5.53
N PHE A 79 4.94 -6.40 -6.40
CA PHE A 79 5.19 -5.32 -7.36
C PHE A 79 5.14 -5.87 -8.77
N SER A 80 4.36 -5.21 -9.63
CA SER A 80 4.28 -5.54 -11.04
C SER A 80 4.14 -4.26 -11.84
N VAL A 81 4.20 -4.39 -13.16
CA VAL A 81 4.06 -3.26 -14.06
C VAL A 81 2.98 -3.58 -15.08
N ASN A 82 2.06 -2.64 -15.24
CA ASN A 82 1.08 -2.69 -16.32
C ASN A 82 1.63 -1.84 -17.45
N GLU A 83 2.20 -2.49 -18.46
CA GLU A 83 2.86 -1.77 -19.54
C GLU A 83 1.86 -1.05 -20.45
N GLU A 84 0.68 -1.60 -20.60
CA GLU A 84 -0.33 -0.98 -21.43
C GLU A 84 -0.74 0.37 -20.85
N MET A 85 -0.93 0.42 -19.54
CA MET A 85 -1.35 1.64 -18.87
C MET A 85 -0.17 2.49 -18.39
N GLN A 86 1.05 1.99 -18.51
CA GLN A 86 2.26 2.65 -18.01
C GLN A 86 2.14 2.97 -16.53
N MET A 87 1.77 1.96 -15.77
CA MET A 87 1.59 2.09 -14.33
C MET A 87 2.39 1.03 -13.59
N ALA A 88 3.05 1.44 -12.53
CA ALA A 88 3.54 0.51 -11.53
C ALA A 88 2.35 0.11 -10.65
N VAL A 89 2.25 -1.16 -10.34
CA VAL A 89 1.12 -1.69 -9.58
C VAL A 89 1.64 -2.44 -8.36
N PHE A 90 1.14 -2.07 -7.19
CA PHE A 90 1.53 -2.65 -5.91
C PHE A 90 0.31 -3.23 -5.25
N SER A 91 0.46 -4.40 -4.63
CA SER A 91 -0.65 -4.97 -3.87
C SER A 91 -0.15 -5.51 -2.54
N VAL A 92 -0.99 -5.38 -1.52
CA VAL A 92 -0.77 -5.98 -0.21
C VAL A 92 -1.91 -6.94 0.01
N THR A 93 -1.58 -8.23 0.03
CA THR A 93 -2.55 -9.30 0.15
C THR A 93 -2.37 -9.99 1.49
N ASP A 94 -3.46 -10.17 2.22
CA ASP A 94 -3.41 -10.89 3.47
C ASP A 94 -4.36 -12.10 3.45
N THR A 95 -4.16 -13.00 4.39
CA THR A 95 -5.01 -14.17 4.54
C THR A 95 -5.88 -14.03 5.78
N GLY A 96 -6.27 -12.81 6.10
CA GLY A 96 -7.03 -12.50 7.29
C GLY A 96 -8.53 -12.63 7.11
N CYS A 97 -9.26 -11.85 7.88
CA CYS A 97 -10.72 -11.96 7.90
C CYS A 97 -11.42 -11.37 6.68
N GLY A 98 -10.69 -10.61 5.86
CA GLY A 98 -11.30 -9.98 4.69
C GLY A 98 -12.15 -8.78 5.09
N ILE A 99 -12.72 -8.14 4.06
CA ILE A 99 -13.53 -6.94 4.23
C ILE A 99 -14.87 -7.17 3.55
N PRO A 100 -15.98 -7.04 4.29
CA PRO A 100 -17.30 -7.20 3.67
C PRO A 100 -17.47 -6.25 2.49
N LYS A 101 -18.13 -6.71 1.45
CA LYS A 101 -18.25 -5.92 0.23
C LYS A 101 -18.92 -4.58 0.47
N GLU A 102 -19.90 -4.54 1.38
CA GLU A 102 -20.59 -3.31 1.66
C GLU A 102 -19.71 -2.28 2.36
N LYS A 103 -18.57 -2.70 2.91
CA LYS A 103 -17.65 -1.79 3.59
C LYS A 103 -16.45 -1.40 2.74
N GLN A 104 -16.24 -2.08 1.60
CA GLN A 104 -15.03 -1.85 0.82
C GLN A 104 -14.95 -0.43 0.29
N GLY A 105 -16.09 0.19 -0.03
CA GLY A 105 -16.09 1.55 -0.52
C GLY A 105 -15.84 2.59 0.56
N LEU A 106 -15.87 2.19 1.83
CA LEU A 106 -15.74 3.12 2.94
C LEU A 106 -14.38 3.08 3.64
N VAL A 107 -13.54 2.09 3.32
CA VAL A 107 -12.32 1.86 4.10
C VAL A 107 -11.33 3.01 4.00
N PHE A 108 -11.39 3.80 2.93
CA PHE A 108 -10.47 4.89 2.73
C PHE A 108 -11.02 6.22 3.22
N GLU A 109 -12.22 6.21 3.78
CA GLU A 109 -12.80 7.43 4.33
C GLU A 109 -12.13 7.77 5.66
N ARG A 110 -12.04 9.07 5.91
CA ARG A 110 -11.39 9.56 7.12
C ARG A 110 -12.12 9.06 8.35
N PHE A 111 -11.35 8.55 9.32
CA PHE A 111 -11.84 8.02 10.60
C PHE A 111 -12.67 6.75 10.48
N GLU A 112 -12.75 6.15 9.30
CA GLU A 112 -13.47 4.88 9.17
C GLU A 112 -12.65 3.76 9.78
N LYS A 113 -13.31 2.88 10.54
CA LYS A 113 -12.68 1.72 11.11
C LYS A 113 -13.49 0.49 10.72
N LEU A 114 -12.80 -0.55 10.27
CA LEU A 114 -13.44 -1.78 9.83
C LEU A 114 -13.92 -2.62 11.00
N ASN A 115 -13.25 -2.49 12.13
CA ASN A 115 -13.54 -3.27 13.34
C ASN A 115 -13.45 -2.30 14.50
N GLU A 116 -14.52 -2.25 15.32
CA GLU A 116 -14.53 -1.32 16.44
C GLU A 116 -13.44 -1.60 17.46
N TYR A 117 -12.88 -2.80 17.45
CA TYR A 117 -11.77 -3.14 18.35
C TYR A 117 -10.39 -2.87 17.72
N ALA A 118 -10.35 -2.42 16.47
CA ALA A 118 -9.09 -2.15 15.83
C ALA A 118 -8.43 -0.93 16.47
N GLN A 119 -7.12 -1.01 16.62
CA GLN A 119 -6.34 0.09 17.14
C GLN A 119 -6.07 1.10 16.04
N GLY A 120 -5.93 2.37 16.42
CA GLY A 120 -5.57 3.39 15.49
C GLY A 120 -6.58 4.50 15.42
N THR A 121 -6.22 5.54 14.69
CA THR A 121 -7.02 6.74 14.56
C THR A 121 -8.06 6.68 13.45
N GLY A 122 -7.94 5.69 12.55
CA GLY A 122 -8.77 5.65 11.36
C GLY A 122 -8.27 6.54 10.24
N LEU A 123 -7.04 7.05 10.36
CA LEU A 123 -6.48 7.95 9.37
C LEU A 123 -5.51 7.30 8.40
N GLY A 124 -4.97 6.11 8.76
CA GLY A 124 -3.92 5.50 7.95
C GLY A 124 -4.31 5.26 6.52
N LEU A 125 -5.48 4.68 6.28
CA LEU A 125 -5.92 4.37 4.93
C LEU A 125 -6.34 5.61 4.17
N SER A 126 -6.96 6.58 4.84
CA SER A 126 -7.35 7.82 4.16
C SER A 126 -6.11 8.62 3.73
N ILE A 127 -5.04 8.58 4.54
CA ILE A 127 -3.79 9.22 4.17
C ILE A 127 -3.17 8.53 2.96
N CYS A 128 -3.25 7.20 2.90
CA CYS A 128 -2.78 6.48 1.71
C CYS A 128 -3.49 6.98 0.46
N LYS A 129 -4.81 7.16 0.54
CA LYS A 129 -5.58 7.63 -0.59
C LYS A 129 -5.13 9.03 -1.01
N LEU A 130 -4.89 9.93 -0.04
CA LEU A 130 -4.43 11.27 -0.35
C LEU A 130 -3.08 11.24 -1.06
N ILE A 131 -2.15 10.44 -0.56
CA ILE A 131 -0.83 10.36 -1.14
C ILE A 131 -0.89 9.80 -2.56
N VAL A 132 -1.61 8.69 -2.72
CA VAL A 132 -1.71 8.02 -4.02
C VAL A 132 -2.34 8.95 -5.04
N HIS A 133 -3.36 9.71 -4.66
CA HIS A 133 -3.99 10.66 -5.57
C HIS A 133 -3.04 11.80 -5.93
N LYS A 134 -2.14 12.18 -5.00
CA LYS A 134 -1.18 13.25 -5.29
C LYS A 134 -0.23 12.86 -6.42
N TRP A 135 0.15 11.58 -6.49
CA TRP A 135 1.02 11.15 -7.60
C TRP A 135 0.20 10.66 -8.80
N LYS A 136 -1.12 10.89 -8.78
CA LYS A 136 -2.02 10.60 -9.90
C LYS A 136 -2.25 9.11 -10.12
N GLY A 137 -2.17 8.34 -9.06
CA GLY A 137 -2.51 6.93 -9.09
C GLY A 137 -3.88 6.66 -8.52
N SER A 138 -4.17 5.39 -8.32
CA SER A 138 -5.44 4.93 -7.73
C SER A 138 -5.15 3.93 -6.63
N ILE A 139 -6.06 3.83 -5.67
CA ILE A 139 -5.96 2.84 -4.61
C ILE A 139 -7.34 2.23 -4.41
N TRP A 140 -7.38 0.90 -4.30
CA TRP A 140 -8.67 0.20 -4.18
C TRP A 140 -8.47 -1.15 -3.54
N ILE A 141 -9.60 -1.80 -3.21
CA ILE A 141 -9.59 -3.18 -2.71
C ILE A 141 -10.06 -4.06 -3.86
N ASP A 142 -9.30 -5.13 -4.11
CA ASP A 142 -9.64 -6.07 -5.17
C ASP A 142 -10.92 -6.83 -4.78
N PRO A 143 -12.03 -6.59 -5.48
CA PRO A 143 -13.30 -7.20 -5.08
C PRO A 143 -13.40 -8.68 -5.43
N ASP A 144 -12.50 -9.16 -6.26
CA ASP A 144 -12.51 -10.56 -6.69
C ASP A 144 -11.63 -11.47 -5.85
N TYR A 145 -10.82 -10.90 -4.97
CA TYR A 145 -9.96 -11.71 -4.13
C TYR A 145 -10.74 -12.24 -2.94
N THR A 146 -10.66 -13.54 -2.70
CA THR A 146 -11.26 -14.18 -1.54
C THR A 146 -10.15 -14.85 -0.74
N GLY A 147 -10.37 -15.05 0.54
CA GLY A 147 -9.35 -15.64 1.40
C GLY A 147 -8.63 -14.61 2.26
N GLY A 148 -9.13 -13.39 2.28
CA GLY A 148 -8.56 -12.27 2.99
C GLY A 148 -8.89 -10.99 2.26
N ALA A 149 -7.97 -10.03 2.32
CA ALA A 149 -8.14 -8.76 1.62
C ALA A 149 -6.91 -8.50 0.76
N ARG A 150 -7.13 -7.84 -0.36
CA ARG A 150 -6.04 -7.40 -1.24
C ARG A 150 -6.23 -5.93 -1.55
N PHE A 151 -5.31 -5.11 -1.03
CA PHE A 151 -5.28 -3.68 -1.32
C PHE A 151 -4.32 -3.45 -2.47
N VAL A 152 -4.74 -2.67 -3.45
CA VAL A 152 -3.95 -2.41 -4.65
C VAL A 152 -3.78 -0.90 -4.80
N PHE A 153 -2.57 -0.47 -5.16
CA PHE A 153 -2.40 0.92 -5.55
C PHE A 153 -1.47 0.99 -6.76
N SER A 154 -1.63 2.06 -7.52
CA SER A 154 -0.89 2.26 -8.75
C SER A 154 -0.15 3.57 -8.71
N HIS A 155 0.90 3.66 -9.53
CA HIS A 155 1.75 4.84 -9.62
C HIS A 155 2.16 5.02 -11.07
N PRO A 156 1.93 6.19 -11.67
CA PRO A 156 2.32 6.38 -13.06
C PRO A 156 3.83 6.26 -13.26
N LEU A 157 4.22 5.69 -14.37
CA LEU A 157 5.62 5.61 -14.76
C LEU A 157 6.06 6.84 -15.54
N ASN A 158 5.11 7.46 -16.26
CA ASN A 158 5.39 8.65 -17.07
C ASN A 158 4.77 9.86 -16.37
N LEU A 159 5.57 10.53 -15.56
CA LEU A 159 5.10 11.67 -14.80
C LEU A 159 5.42 12.96 -15.53
N ASN A 160 4.49 13.91 -15.44
CA ASN A 160 4.70 15.25 -15.95
C ASN A 160 5.06 16.16 -14.79
N ILE A 161 6.31 16.01 -14.33
CA ILE A 161 6.78 16.69 -13.13
C ILE A 161 6.89 18.19 -13.31
N GLU A 162 7.14 18.62 -14.56
CA GLU A 162 7.36 20.05 -14.81
C GLU A 162 6.16 20.90 -14.53
N LYS A 163 4.99 20.30 -14.51
CA LYS A 163 3.76 21.06 -14.30
C LYS A 163 3.41 21.27 -12.84
N GLU A 164 4.19 20.70 -11.97
CA GLU A 164 3.93 20.83 -10.53
C GLU A 164 4.36 22.15 -9.93
#